data_131d67748d62fb3fabbe9c734a22dbda
#
_entry.id   131d67748d62fb3fabbe9c734a22dbda
#
_cell.length_a   1.000
_cell.length_b   1.000
_cell.length_c   1.000
_cell.angle_alpha   90.00
_cell.angle_beta   90.00
_cell.angle_gamma   90.00
#
_symmetry.space_group_name_H-M   'P 1'
#
loop_
_entity.id
_entity.type
_entity.pdbx_description
1 polymer ?
#
loop_
_entity_poly.entity_id
_entity_poly.type
_entity_poly.pdbx_seq_one_letter_code
_entity_poly.pdbx_strand_id
1 'polypeptide(L)'
;MSKNMIKSHAMLIIIISLLCGVFFGGVKYMFTPGITTTDDYMVTRVFTIKDNEAAKSVGNQPLNYIAVMNTNYNYEQYIKDIDSKKINMAVLNSAWPRLETIDKMNWLRKRIGVGDFREKTYELRFTIPGNSSQDIKLVEKLGNELSDLYLQDGLATIKKLRPGTSFEINMKHTSVPHFQKANRKKSALKYGIAGFIAGGIGTIILLLGYAIRKENQTM
;
A
#
# COMPACT_ATOMS: atom_id res chain seq x y z
N MET A 1 14.90 2.32 54.07
CA MET A 1 13.67 3.15 53.90
C MET A 1 12.82 2.76 52.69
N SER A 2 13.34 2.48 51.52
CA SER A 2 12.59 2.19 50.25
C SER A 2 11.60 1.01 50.30
N LYS A 3 11.98 -0.10 50.96
CA LYS A 3 11.18 -1.34 50.95
C LYS A 3 9.82 -1.20 51.73
N ASN A 4 9.81 -0.41 52.79
CA ASN A 4 8.58 -0.16 53.57
C ASN A 4 7.66 0.83 52.86
N MET A 5 8.22 1.77 52.10
CA MET A 5 7.44 2.74 51.33
C MET A 5 6.73 2.08 50.15
N ILE A 6 7.41 1.16 49.44
CA ILE A 6 6.79 0.41 48.36
C ILE A 6 5.63 -0.45 48.90
N LYS A 7 5.79 -1.08 50.09
CA LYS A 7 4.72 -1.85 50.70
C LYS A 7 3.52 -1.00 51.08
N SER A 8 3.74 0.19 51.69
CA SER A 8 2.66 1.09 52.09
C SER A 8 1.89 1.68 50.91
N HIS A 9 2.51 1.77 49.72
CA HIS A 9 1.89 2.30 48.51
C HIS A 9 1.54 1.21 47.48
N ALA A 10 1.63 -0.08 47.85
CA ALA A 10 1.38 -1.21 46.93
C ALA A 10 0.03 -1.11 46.24
N MET A 11 -1.01 -0.75 46.98
CA MET A 11 -2.38 -0.61 46.46
C MET A 11 -2.45 0.53 45.40
N LEU A 12 -1.80 1.64 45.65
CA LEU A 12 -1.72 2.77 44.70
C LEU A 12 -0.99 2.37 43.41
N ILE A 13 0.13 1.64 43.51
CA ILE A 13 0.88 1.12 42.37
C ILE A 13 -0.03 0.20 41.53
N ILE A 14 -0.77 -0.71 42.15
CA ILE A 14 -1.69 -1.63 41.46
C ILE A 14 -2.80 -0.86 40.72
N ILE A 15 -3.42 0.11 41.41
CA ILE A 15 -4.50 0.90 40.80
C ILE A 15 -4.02 1.67 39.58
N ILE A 16 -2.88 2.38 39.68
CA ILE A 16 -2.33 3.14 38.56
C ILE A 16 -1.93 2.20 37.41
N SER A 17 -1.32 1.06 37.74
CA SER A 17 -0.97 0.04 36.72
C SER A 17 -2.20 -0.47 35.99
N LEU A 18 -3.29 -0.77 36.71
CA LEU A 18 -4.55 -1.21 36.11
C LEU A 18 -5.16 -0.13 35.20
N LEU A 19 -5.18 1.12 35.66
CA LEU A 19 -5.68 2.24 34.86
C LEU A 19 -4.87 2.40 33.55
N CYS A 20 -3.54 2.35 33.64
CA CYS A 20 -2.67 2.39 32.46
C CYS A 20 -2.93 1.21 31.54
N GLY A 21 -3.07 0.00 32.07
CA GLY A 21 -3.38 -1.20 31.29
C GLY A 21 -4.71 -1.09 30.54
N VAL A 22 -5.77 -0.66 31.20
CA VAL A 22 -7.10 -0.44 30.59
C VAL A 22 -7.04 0.65 29.54
N PHE A 23 -6.35 1.76 29.81
CA PHE A 23 -6.22 2.86 28.87
C PHE A 23 -5.50 2.42 27.59
N PHE A 24 -4.28 1.87 27.68
CA PHE A 24 -3.52 1.45 26.50
C PHE A 24 -4.18 0.29 25.74
N GLY A 25 -4.78 -0.66 26.47
CA GLY A 25 -5.54 -1.75 25.86
C GLY A 25 -6.79 -1.24 25.13
N GLY A 26 -7.54 -0.34 25.75
CA GLY A 26 -8.74 0.29 25.18
C GLY A 26 -8.43 1.12 23.94
N VAL A 27 -7.43 2.00 24.00
CA VAL A 27 -6.95 2.79 22.85
C VAL A 27 -6.57 1.85 21.71
N LYS A 28 -5.77 0.82 21.99
CA LYS A 28 -5.37 -0.14 20.94
C LYS A 28 -6.56 -0.89 20.34
N TYR A 29 -7.54 -1.29 21.16
CA TYR A 29 -8.75 -1.92 20.67
C TYR A 29 -9.53 -1.03 19.71
N MET A 30 -9.68 0.25 20.03
CA MET A 30 -10.41 1.23 19.20
C MET A 30 -9.70 1.49 17.87
N PHE A 31 -8.36 1.63 17.88
CA PHE A 31 -7.57 1.94 16.69
C PHE A 31 -7.13 0.71 15.89
N THR A 32 -7.38 -0.53 16.35
CA THR A 32 -7.09 -1.72 15.54
C THR A 32 -8.18 -1.90 14.49
N PRO A 33 -7.87 -1.93 13.18
CA PRO A 33 -8.86 -2.17 12.14
C PRO A 33 -9.53 -3.54 12.34
N GLY A 34 -10.80 -3.66 11.97
CA GLY A 34 -11.54 -4.93 12.11
C GLY A 34 -11.10 -5.99 11.11
N ILE A 35 -10.63 -5.54 9.95
CA ILE A 35 -10.15 -6.35 8.85
C ILE A 35 -8.82 -5.77 8.40
N THR A 36 -7.84 -6.62 8.14
CA THR A 36 -6.54 -6.26 7.57
C THR A 36 -6.39 -6.89 6.20
N THR A 37 -5.75 -6.19 5.28
CA THR A 37 -5.31 -6.76 4.01
C THR A 37 -3.88 -7.24 4.15
N THR A 38 -3.58 -8.40 3.60
CA THR A 38 -2.21 -8.93 3.57
C THR A 38 -1.51 -8.63 2.26
N ASP A 39 -2.29 -8.47 1.18
CA ASP A 39 -1.79 -8.33 -0.17
C ASP A 39 -2.51 -7.19 -0.90
N ASP A 40 -1.92 -6.75 -2.00
CA ASP A 40 -2.53 -5.80 -2.94
C ASP A 40 -3.28 -6.55 -4.05
N TYR A 41 -4.20 -5.86 -4.71
CA TYR A 41 -4.69 -6.30 -6.02
C TYR A 41 -3.55 -6.20 -7.01
N MET A 42 -3.33 -7.26 -7.77
CA MET A 42 -2.35 -7.24 -8.85
C MET A 42 -2.97 -7.79 -10.13
N VAL A 43 -3.07 -6.92 -11.13
CA VAL A 43 -3.51 -7.30 -12.47
C VAL A 43 -2.30 -7.46 -13.36
N THR A 44 -2.15 -8.63 -13.94
CA THR A 44 -1.03 -8.99 -14.81
C THR A 44 -1.51 -9.28 -16.23
N ARG A 45 -0.78 -8.75 -17.20
CA ARG A 45 -0.93 -9.06 -18.62
C ARG A 45 0.41 -9.47 -19.17
N VAL A 46 0.48 -10.67 -19.74
CA VAL A 46 1.66 -11.14 -20.47
C VAL A 46 1.35 -11.07 -21.95
N PHE A 47 2.21 -10.42 -22.72
CA PHE A 47 2.02 -10.20 -24.16
C PHE A 47 3.32 -10.31 -24.95
N THR A 48 3.21 -10.71 -26.19
CA THR A 48 4.33 -10.80 -27.13
C THR A 48 4.20 -9.70 -28.16
N ILE A 49 5.31 -9.04 -28.50
CA ILE A 49 5.39 -8.07 -29.59
C ILE A 49 6.16 -8.72 -30.74
N LYS A 50 5.50 -8.80 -31.90
CA LYS A 50 6.09 -9.28 -33.16
C LYS A 50 6.37 -8.08 -34.04
N ASP A 51 7.65 -7.75 -34.24
CA ASP A 51 8.11 -6.67 -35.10
C ASP A 51 8.68 -7.26 -36.40
N ASN A 52 7.88 -7.19 -37.45
CA ASN A 52 8.27 -7.71 -38.76
C ASN A 52 9.27 -6.80 -39.51
N GLU A 53 9.46 -5.56 -39.04
CA GLU A 53 10.38 -4.59 -39.64
C GLU A 53 11.79 -4.67 -39.07
N ALA A 54 11.95 -5.11 -37.82
CA ALA A 54 13.24 -5.26 -37.15
C ALA A 54 14.20 -6.20 -37.91
N ALA A 55 13.64 -7.18 -38.65
CA ALA A 55 14.41 -8.12 -39.44
C ALA A 55 14.87 -7.55 -40.81
N LYS A 56 14.35 -6.40 -41.26
CA LYS A 56 14.57 -5.87 -42.60
C LYS A 56 15.59 -4.72 -42.68
N SER A 57 15.99 -4.14 -41.58
CA SER A 57 16.86 -2.95 -41.61
C SER A 57 18.24 -3.23 -41.03
N VAL A 58 19.23 -3.31 -41.90
CA VAL A 58 20.64 -3.25 -41.53
C VAL A 58 20.90 -1.85 -40.94
N GLY A 59 21.19 -1.78 -39.65
CA GLY A 59 21.52 -0.53 -38.95
C GLY A 59 20.43 0.07 -38.04
N ASN A 60 19.22 -0.48 -37.98
CA ASN A 60 18.22 -0.04 -37.03
C ASN A 60 18.36 -0.81 -35.70
N GLN A 61 18.67 -0.06 -34.63
CA GLN A 61 18.61 -0.61 -33.28
C GLN A 61 17.18 -1.08 -32.97
N PRO A 62 17.02 -2.21 -32.27
CA PRO A 62 15.71 -2.67 -31.83
C PRO A 62 15.06 -1.59 -30.96
N LEU A 63 13.77 -1.31 -31.22
CA LEU A 63 13.02 -0.36 -30.41
C LEU A 63 12.87 -0.94 -28.98
N ASN A 64 13.20 -0.11 -28.00
CA ASN A 64 12.96 -0.47 -26.61
C ASN A 64 11.46 -0.25 -26.29
N TYR A 65 10.66 -1.29 -26.43
CA TYR A 65 9.20 -1.23 -26.22
C TYR A 65 8.81 -0.84 -24.80
N ILE A 66 9.57 -1.31 -23.80
CA ILE A 66 9.35 -0.92 -22.39
C ILE A 66 9.56 0.59 -22.23
N ALA A 67 10.63 1.14 -22.79
CA ALA A 67 10.88 2.57 -22.71
C ALA A 67 9.77 3.38 -23.39
N VAL A 68 9.29 2.93 -24.57
CA VAL A 68 8.18 3.59 -25.28
C VAL A 68 6.92 3.59 -24.45
N MET A 69 6.54 2.47 -23.84
CA MET A 69 5.34 2.36 -22.99
C MET A 69 5.45 3.23 -21.73
N ASN A 70 6.65 3.42 -21.19
CA ASN A 70 6.89 4.21 -19.97
C ASN A 70 7.19 5.70 -20.23
N THR A 71 6.98 6.21 -21.44
CA THR A 71 7.15 7.64 -21.74
C THR A 71 6.08 8.51 -21.09
N ASN A 72 6.42 9.78 -20.82
CA ASN A 72 5.44 10.79 -20.38
C ASN A 72 4.26 10.89 -21.35
N TYR A 73 4.57 10.90 -22.65
CA TYR A 73 3.55 10.95 -23.70
C TYR A 73 2.52 9.83 -23.57
N ASN A 74 2.97 8.60 -23.33
CA ASN A 74 2.03 7.47 -23.17
C ASN A 74 1.16 7.60 -21.91
N TYR A 75 1.73 8.05 -20.78
CA TYR A 75 0.95 8.31 -19.57
C TYR A 75 -0.04 9.46 -19.74
N GLU A 76 0.31 10.53 -20.42
CA GLU A 76 -0.60 11.65 -20.71
C GLU A 76 -1.76 11.20 -21.59
N GLN A 77 -1.47 10.39 -22.61
CA GLN A 77 -2.51 9.85 -23.48
C GLN A 77 -3.45 8.93 -22.72
N TYR A 78 -2.88 8.04 -21.91
CA TYR A 78 -3.64 7.16 -21.03
C TYR A 78 -4.55 7.92 -20.04
N ILE A 79 -4.07 9.02 -19.43
CA ILE A 79 -4.89 9.87 -18.56
C ILE A 79 -6.06 10.50 -19.35
N LYS A 80 -5.78 11.01 -20.57
CA LYS A 80 -6.86 11.56 -21.45
C LYS A 80 -7.92 10.50 -21.77
N ASP A 81 -7.49 9.27 -22.01
CA ASP A 81 -8.42 8.18 -22.34
C ASP A 81 -9.23 7.73 -21.12
N ILE A 82 -8.62 7.70 -19.91
CA ILE A 82 -9.35 7.50 -18.65
C ILE A 82 -10.45 8.57 -18.49
N ASP A 83 -10.09 9.84 -18.67
CA ASP A 83 -11.01 10.96 -18.47
C ASP A 83 -12.11 10.97 -19.56
N SER A 84 -11.78 10.68 -20.84
CA SER A 84 -12.71 10.61 -21.96
C SER A 84 -13.74 9.47 -21.80
N LYS A 85 -13.29 8.31 -21.32
CA LYS A 85 -14.15 7.14 -21.05
C LYS A 85 -14.89 7.25 -19.73
N LYS A 86 -14.68 8.34 -18.97
CA LYS A 86 -15.30 8.59 -17.65
C LYS A 86 -15.07 7.44 -16.66
N ILE A 87 -13.89 6.83 -16.67
CA ILE A 87 -13.56 5.77 -15.73
C ILE A 87 -13.49 6.35 -14.32
N ASN A 88 -14.23 5.77 -13.39
CA ASN A 88 -14.34 6.28 -12.02
C ASN A 88 -13.09 5.96 -11.19
N MET A 89 -12.02 6.70 -11.42
CA MET A 89 -10.75 6.57 -10.68
C MET A 89 -10.86 6.93 -9.19
N ALA A 90 -11.91 7.63 -8.77
CA ALA A 90 -12.11 7.97 -7.35
C ALA A 90 -12.29 6.73 -6.46
N VAL A 91 -12.70 5.60 -7.01
CA VAL A 91 -12.76 4.31 -6.33
C VAL A 91 -11.36 3.84 -5.90
N LEU A 92 -10.34 4.08 -6.71
CA LEU A 92 -8.95 3.68 -6.46
C LEU A 92 -8.16 4.77 -5.73
N ASN A 93 -8.51 6.02 -6.00
CA ASN A 93 -7.89 7.20 -5.39
C ASN A 93 -8.92 8.32 -5.29
N SER A 94 -9.46 8.57 -4.11
CA SER A 94 -10.48 9.60 -3.87
C SER A 94 -10.03 11.02 -4.22
N ALA A 95 -8.72 11.27 -4.26
CA ALA A 95 -8.18 12.56 -4.67
C ALA A 95 -8.08 12.73 -6.19
N TRP A 96 -8.21 11.66 -6.99
CA TRP A 96 -8.00 11.67 -8.45
C TRP A 96 -8.66 12.84 -9.19
N PRO A 97 -9.93 13.21 -8.94
CA PRO A 97 -10.58 14.32 -9.66
C PRO A 97 -9.93 15.68 -9.41
N ARG A 98 -9.15 15.82 -8.33
CA ARG A 98 -8.51 17.09 -7.92
C ARG A 98 -7.02 17.12 -8.24
N LEU A 99 -6.44 16.00 -8.70
CA LEU A 99 -5.03 15.91 -9.03
C LEU A 99 -4.74 16.61 -10.36
N GLU A 100 -3.62 17.31 -10.41
CA GLU A 100 -3.03 17.77 -11.66
C GLU A 100 -2.50 16.60 -12.49
N THR A 101 -2.31 16.81 -13.80
CA THR A 101 -1.84 15.77 -14.71
C THR A 101 -0.53 15.12 -14.26
N ILE A 102 0.40 15.92 -13.74
CA ILE A 102 1.69 15.42 -13.24
C ILE A 102 1.51 14.50 -12.02
N ASP A 103 0.60 14.81 -11.12
CA ASP A 103 0.32 14.00 -9.94
C ASP A 103 -0.42 12.72 -10.30
N LYS A 104 -1.38 12.79 -11.24
CA LYS A 104 -2.02 11.60 -11.84
C LYS A 104 -0.97 10.66 -12.44
N MET A 105 -0.04 11.21 -13.23
CA MET A 105 1.05 10.47 -13.85
C MET A 105 1.98 9.83 -12.82
N ASN A 106 2.37 10.57 -11.78
CA ASN A 106 3.20 10.04 -10.69
C ASN A 106 2.50 8.93 -9.91
N TRP A 107 1.18 9.06 -9.71
CA TRP A 107 0.37 8.03 -9.07
C TRP A 107 0.33 6.74 -9.90
N LEU A 108 0.14 6.85 -11.22
CA LEU A 108 0.13 5.72 -12.15
C LEU A 108 1.50 5.03 -12.23
N ARG A 109 2.59 5.78 -12.35
CA ARG A 109 3.95 5.23 -12.43
C ARG A 109 4.35 4.40 -11.22
N LYS A 110 3.84 4.72 -10.05
CA LYS A 110 4.08 3.93 -8.83
C LYS A 110 3.34 2.59 -8.84
N ARG A 111 2.40 2.40 -9.75
CA ARG A 111 1.47 1.26 -9.77
C ARG A 111 1.52 0.43 -11.03
N ILE A 112 1.91 1.05 -12.14
CA ILE A 112 2.05 0.37 -13.42
C ILE A 112 3.53 0.11 -13.66
N GLY A 113 3.86 -1.16 -13.86
CA GLY A 113 5.18 -1.60 -14.27
C GLY A 113 5.09 -2.43 -15.54
N VAL A 114 5.94 -2.12 -16.51
CA VAL A 114 6.15 -2.96 -17.70
C VAL A 114 7.58 -3.45 -17.67
N GLY A 115 7.77 -4.75 -17.85
CA GLY A 115 9.08 -5.39 -17.82
C GLY A 115 9.19 -6.56 -18.78
N ASP A 116 10.41 -7.05 -18.97
CA ASP A 116 10.66 -8.28 -19.71
C ASP A 116 10.19 -9.49 -18.88
N PHE A 117 9.44 -10.39 -19.51
CA PHE A 117 9.04 -11.65 -18.91
C PHE A 117 9.92 -12.82 -19.42
N ARG A 118 10.11 -12.86 -20.74
CA ARG A 118 11.01 -13.78 -21.46
C ARG A 118 11.34 -13.12 -22.78
N GLU A 119 12.20 -13.75 -23.59
CA GLU A 119 12.56 -13.25 -24.91
C GLU A 119 11.33 -12.85 -25.73
N LYS A 120 11.27 -11.59 -26.18
CA LYS A 120 10.16 -10.97 -26.94
C LYS A 120 8.78 -11.03 -26.25
N THR A 121 8.75 -11.41 -24.99
CA THR A 121 7.53 -11.46 -24.18
C THR A 121 7.66 -10.50 -23.02
N TYR A 122 6.63 -9.71 -22.79
CA TYR A 122 6.60 -8.62 -21.82
C TYR A 122 5.50 -8.87 -20.79
N GLU A 123 5.69 -8.31 -19.62
CA GLU A 123 4.70 -8.35 -18.55
C GLU A 123 4.31 -6.93 -18.13
N LEU A 124 3.02 -6.65 -18.18
CA LEU A 124 2.42 -5.48 -17.55
C LEU A 124 1.86 -5.89 -16.19
N ARG A 125 2.24 -5.18 -15.15
CA ARG A 125 1.67 -5.31 -13.79
C ARG A 125 1.02 -4.00 -13.38
N PHE A 126 -0.21 -4.09 -12.92
CA PHE A 126 -0.91 -2.98 -12.30
C PHE A 126 -1.25 -3.36 -10.86
N THR A 127 -0.64 -2.64 -9.90
CA THR A 127 -0.80 -2.90 -8.46
C THR A 127 -1.70 -1.85 -7.83
N ILE A 128 -2.76 -2.29 -7.15
CA ILE A 128 -3.71 -1.44 -6.45
C ILE A 128 -3.67 -1.83 -4.97
N PRO A 129 -3.35 -0.90 -4.06
CA PRO A 129 -3.33 -1.18 -2.62
C PRO A 129 -4.68 -1.71 -2.15
N GLY A 130 -4.65 -2.86 -1.46
CA GLY A 130 -5.83 -3.47 -0.88
C GLY A 130 -6.39 -2.63 0.27
N ASN A 131 -7.70 -2.39 0.25
CA ASN A 131 -8.41 -1.71 1.34
C ASN A 131 -9.68 -2.50 1.68
N SER A 132 -9.87 -2.81 2.95
CA SER A 132 -11.01 -3.60 3.44
C SER A 132 -12.38 -2.94 3.25
N SER A 133 -12.42 -1.64 2.97
CA SER A 133 -13.66 -0.89 2.70
C SER A 133 -14.03 -0.85 1.22
N GLN A 134 -13.17 -1.35 0.33
CA GLN A 134 -13.44 -1.33 -1.11
C GLN A 134 -14.34 -2.50 -1.53
N ASP A 135 -15.17 -2.26 -2.54
CA ASP A 135 -15.87 -3.32 -3.25
C ASP A 135 -14.87 -4.09 -4.13
N ILE A 136 -14.57 -5.33 -3.72
CA ILE A 136 -13.61 -6.20 -4.38
C ILE A 136 -13.90 -6.36 -5.87
N LYS A 137 -15.16 -6.61 -6.23
CA LYS A 137 -15.57 -6.82 -7.63
C LYS A 137 -15.40 -5.56 -8.48
N LEU A 138 -15.70 -4.40 -7.89
CA LEU A 138 -15.54 -3.13 -8.58
C LEU A 138 -14.07 -2.81 -8.81
N VAL A 139 -13.22 -3.02 -7.81
CA VAL A 139 -11.77 -2.78 -7.92
C VAL A 139 -11.13 -3.74 -8.92
N GLU A 140 -11.52 -5.02 -8.90
CA GLU A 140 -11.05 -6.01 -9.87
C GLU A 140 -11.45 -5.63 -11.31
N LYS A 141 -12.70 -5.24 -11.51
CA LYS A 141 -13.19 -4.77 -12.83
C LYS A 141 -12.41 -3.57 -13.31
N LEU A 142 -12.25 -2.54 -12.47
CA LEU A 142 -11.49 -1.33 -12.80
C LEU A 142 -10.02 -1.63 -13.09
N GLY A 143 -9.38 -2.48 -12.28
CA GLY A 143 -8.00 -2.89 -12.49
C GLY A 143 -7.80 -3.57 -13.85
N ASN A 144 -8.72 -4.46 -14.23
CA ASN A 144 -8.70 -5.12 -15.53
C ASN A 144 -8.90 -4.11 -16.68
N GLU A 145 -9.88 -3.24 -16.58
CA GLU A 145 -10.19 -2.20 -17.57
C GLU A 145 -9.00 -1.25 -17.77
N LEU A 146 -8.41 -0.76 -16.69
CA LEU A 146 -7.26 0.12 -16.72
C LEU A 146 -6.02 -0.55 -17.30
N SER A 147 -5.77 -1.81 -16.96
CA SER A 147 -4.64 -2.55 -17.51
C SER A 147 -4.77 -2.79 -19.01
N ASP A 148 -5.97 -3.14 -19.46
CA ASP A 148 -6.25 -3.35 -20.88
C ASP A 148 -6.16 -2.04 -21.66
N LEU A 149 -6.63 -0.92 -21.09
CA LEU A 149 -6.53 0.40 -21.70
C LEU A 149 -5.06 0.85 -21.83
N TYR A 150 -4.27 0.76 -20.75
CA TYR A 150 -2.85 1.11 -20.78
C TYR A 150 -2.08 0.31 -21.84
N LEU A 151 -2.36 -0.99 -21.92
CA LEU A 151 -1.76 -1.86 -22.93
C LEU A 151 -2.14 -1.41 -24.36
N GLN A 152 -3.42 -1.08 -24.59
CA GLN A 152 -3.88 -0.59 -25.89
C GLN A 152 -3.17 0.69 -26.31
N ASP A 153 -3.07 1.68 -25.39
CA ASP A 153 -2.42 2.98 -25.67
C ASP A 153 -0.92 2.81 -25.96
N GLY A 154 -0.24 2.00 -25.13
CA GLY A 154 1.17 1.69 -25.34
C GLY A 154 1.44 1.01 -26.68
N LEU A 155 0.61 0.04 -27.04
CA LEU A 155 0.74 -0.67 -28.32
C LEU A 155 0.35 0.20 -29.51
N ALA A 156 -0.62 1.10 -29.36
CA ALA A 156 -0.94 2.10 -30.38
C ALA A 156 0.25 3.06 -30.63
N THR A 157 0.94 3.46 -29.55
CA THR A 157 2.15 4.29 -29.65
C THR A 157 3.28 3.52 -30.36
N ILE A 158 3.49 2.26 -30.01
CA ILE A 158 4.48 1.41 -30.69
C ILE A 158 4.15 1.26 -32.18
N LYS A 159 2.89 1.03 -32.54
CA LYS A 159 2.46 0.93 -33.94
C LYS A 159 2.67 2.21 -34.74
N LYS A 160 2.53 3.38 -34.13
CA LYS A 160 2.86 4.68 -34.79
C LYS A 160 4.35 4.76 -35.12
N LEU A 161 5.22 4.26 -34.26
CA LEU A 161 6.67 4.25 -34.47
C LEU A 161 7.14 3.11 -35.40
N ARG A 162 6.40 1.99 -35.39
CA ARG A 162 6.68 0.77 -36.15
C ARG A 162 5.38 0.17 -36.70
N PRO A 163 4.92 0.61 -37.90
CA PRO A 163 3.62 0.18 -38.45
C PRO A 163 3.47 -1.34 -38.66
N GLY A 164 4.58 -2.04 -38.95
CA GLY A 164 4.60 -3.50 -39.12
C GLY A 164 4.51 -4.33 -37.83
N THR A 165 4.36 -3.68 -36.67
CA THR A 165 4.30 -4.38 -35.38
C THR A 165 2.92 -4.94 -35.12
N SER A 166 2.88 -6.19 -34.69
CA SER A 166 1.68 -6.87 -34.15
C SER A 166 1.92 -7.35 -32.75
N PHE A 167 0.85 -7.63 -32.01
CA PHE A 167 0.95 -8.12 -30.65
C PHE A 167 -0.10 -9.19 -30.36
N GLU A 168 0.21 -10.01 -29.38
CA GLU A 168 -0.66 -11.08 -28.91
C GLU A 168 -0.66 -11.09 -27.37
N ILE A 169 -1.83 -11.10 -26.75
CA ILE A 169 -1.96 -11.22 -25.30
C ILE A 169 -1.98 -12.71 -24.97
N ASN A 170 -0.93 -13.17 -24.30
CA ASN A 170 -0.72 -14.58 -23.99
C ASN A 170 -1.42 -15.00 -22.68
N MET A 171 -1.47 -14.07 -21.69
CA MET A 171 -2.05 -14.36 -20.38
C MET A 171 -2.68 -13.13 -19.77
N LYS A 172 -3.84 -13.33 -19.15
CA LYS A 172 -4.49 -12.36 -18.25
C LYS A 172 -4.67 -13.03 -16.90
N HIS A 173 -4.14 -12.39 -15.86
CA HIS A 173 -4.26 -12.87 -14.49
C HIS A 173 -4.60 -11.71 -13.55
N THR A 174 -5.46 -11.99 -12.56
CA THR A 174 -5.79 -11.02 -11.51
C THR A 174 -5.67 -11.73 -10.17
N SER A 175 -4.80 -11.22 -9.31
CA SER A 175 -4.68 -11.64 -7.92
C SER A 175 -5.49 -10.69 -7.04
N VAL A 176 -6.36 -11.27 -6.20
CA VAL A 176 -7.23 -10.54 -5.28
C VAL A 176 -6.62 -10.60 -3.88
N PRO A 177 -6.62 -9.49 -3.12
CA PRO A 177 -6.06 -9.49 -1.78
C PRO A 177 -6.82 -10.38 -0.82
N HIS A 178 -6.08 -10.99 0.10
CA HIS A 178 -6.67 -11.76 1.18
C HIS A 178 -7.01 -10.85 2.34
N PHE A 179 -8.26 -10.85 2.77
CA PHE A 179 -8.73 -10.10 3.91
C PHE A 179 -8.76 -11.00 5.14
N GLN A 180 -7.95 -10.65 6.14
CA GLN A 180 -7.94 -11.36 7.41
C GLN A 180 -8.65 -10.54 8.49
N LYS A 181 -9.49 -11.21 9.29
CA LYS A 181 -10.12 -10.59 10.45
C LYS A 181 -9.07 -10.32 11.52
N ALA A 182 -8.85 -9.05 11.84
CA ALA A 182 -7.88 -8.68 12.86
C ALA A 182 -8.35 -9.15 14.24
N ASN A 183 -7.46 -9.76 15.01
CA ASN A 183 -7.77 -10.15 16.38
C ASN A 183 -7.59 -8.95 17.33
N ARG A 184 -8.61 -8.06 17.34
CA ARG A 184 -8.64 -6.85 18.17
C ARG A 184 -8.41 -7.17 19.65
N LYS A 185 -9.03 -8.24 20.17
CA LYS A 185 -8.91 -8.66 21.59
C LYS A 185 -7.47 -9.02 21.92
N LYS A 186 -6.80 -9.83 21.08
CA LYS A 186 -5.40 -10.23 21.29
C LYS A 186 -4.46 -9.03 21.24
N SER A 187 -4.71 -8.09 20.33
CA SER A 187 -3.93 -6.85 20.23
C SER A 187 -4.13 -5.98 21.47
N ALA A 188 -5.36 -5.73 21.88
CA ALA A 188 -5.69 -4.95 23.07
C ALA A 188 -5.07 -5.54 24.34
N LEU A 189 -5.15 -6.87 24.51
CA LEU A 189 -4.55 -7.56 25.65
C LEU A 189 -3.03 -7.36 25.72
N LYS A 190 -2.32 -7.50 24.60
CA LYS A 190 -0.86 -7.26 24.57
C LYS A 190 -0.49 -5.85 25.02
N TYR A 191 -1.19 -4.84 24.49
CA TYR A 191 -0.94 -3.45 24.87
C TYR A 191 -1.44 -3.11 26.26
N GLY A 192 -2.51 -3.77 26.75
CA GLY A 192 -2.97 -3.67 28.12
C GLY A 192 -1.92 -4.19 29.12
N ILE A 193 -1.32 -5.34 28.86
CA ILE A 193 -0.23 -5.89 29.69
C ILE A 193 0.99 -4.96 29.68
N ALA A 194 1.39 -4.47 28.52
CA ALA A 194 2.51 -3.53 28.40
C ALA A 194 2.24 -2.23 29.18
N GLY A 195 1.03 -1.68 29.07
CA GLY A 195 0.60 -0.49 29.82
C GLY A 195 0.57 -0.72 31.33
N PHE A 196 0.11 -1.89 31.78
CA PHE A 196 0.12 -2.28 33.20
C PHE A 196 1.56 -2.30 33.77
N ILE A 197 2.49 -2.93 33.06
CA ILE A 197 3.90 -2.99 33.49
C ILE A 197 4.53 -1.60 33.51
N ALA A 198 4.33 -0.82 32.44
CA ALA A 198 4.88 0.54 32.34
C ALA A 198 4.31 1.46 33.44
N GLY A 199 3.01 1.39 33.70
CA GLY A 199 2.35 2.13 34.79
C GLY A 199 2.90 1.76 36.15
N GLY A 200 3.14 0.48 36.43
CA GLY A 200 3.75 0.00 37.67
C GLY A 200 5.17 0.53 37.87
N ILE A 201 6.03 0.37 36.87
CA ILE A 201 7.41 0.86 36.92
C ILE A 201 7.45 2.38 37.07
N GLY A 202 6.65 3.12 36.28
CA GLY A 202 6.59 4.58 36.35
C GLY A 202 6.16 5.08 37.73
N THR A 203 5.16 4.44 38.34
CA THR A 203 4.69 4.78 39.69
C THR A 203 5.77 4.52 40.74
N ILE A 204 6.51 3.41 40.66
CA ILE A 204 7.60 3.12 41.58
C ILE A 204 8.71 4.17 41.47
N ILE A 205 9.08 4.55 40.24
CA ILE A 205 10.12 5.59 40.00
C ILE A 205 9.68 6.95 40.60
N LEU A 206 8.42 7.33 40.43
CA LEU A 206 7.88 8.58 40.98
C LEU A 206 7.88 8.55 42.51
N LEU A 207 7.50 7.45 43.13
CA LEU A 207 7.51 7.29 44.59
C LEU A 207 8.93 7.35 45.16
N LEU A 208 9.90 6.71 44.50
CA LEU A 208 11.31 6.78 44.89
C LEU A 208 11.86 8.20 44.75
N GLY A 209 11.58 8.90 43.66
CA GLY A 209 11.99 10.28 43.46
C GLY A 209 11.39 11.23 44.50
N TYR A 210 10.12 11.02 44.86
CA TYR A 210 9.49 11.77 45.92
C TYR A 210 10.15 11.55 47.30
N ALA A 211 10.49 10.29 47.63
CA ALA A 211 11.17 9.95 48.88
C ALA A 211 12.54 10.62 49.01
N ILE A 212 13.36 10.57 47.96
CA ILE A 212 14.69 11.18 47.90
C ILE A 212 14.56 12.70 48.08
N ARG A 213 13.58 13.33 47.42
CA ARG A 213 13.37 14.78 47.57
C ARG A 213 12.98 15.16 48.99
N LYS A 214 12.14 14.37 49.65
CA LYS A 214 11.72 14.62 51.05
C LYS A 214 12.87 14.44 52.01
N GLU A 215 13.76 13.46 51.85
CA GLU A 215 14.97 13.30 52.64
C GLU A 215 15.90 14.52 52.54
N ASN A 216 16.10 15.05 51.32
CA ASN A 216 16.98 16.20 51.09
C ASN A 216 16.40 17.51 51.62
N GLN A 217 15.11 17.60 51.93
CA GLN A 217 14.48 18.80 52.52
C GLN A 217 14.49 18.78 54.05
N THR A 218 14.82 17.65 54.67
CA THR A 218 14.85 17.47 56.13
C THR A 218 16.26 17.42 56.71
N MET A 219 17.27 17.54 55.85
CA MET A 219 18.67 17.84 56.21
C MET A 219 18.97 19.32 56.08
#